data_b589ea32415efa519de9dfa7336ab5f5
#
_entry.id   b589ea32415efa519de9dfa7336ab5f5
#
_cell.length_a   1.000
_cell.length_b   1.000
_cell.length_c   1.000
_cell.angle_alpha   90.00
_cell.angle_beta   90.00
_cell.angle_gamma   90.00
#
_symmetry.space_group_name_H-M   'P 1'
#
loop_
_entity.id
_entity.type
_entity.pdbx_description
1 polymer ?
#
loop_
_entity_poly.entity_id
_entity_poly.type
_entity_poly.pdbx_seq_one_letter_code
_entity_poly.pdbx_strand_id
1 'polypeptide(L)'
;MKMNFNMVKSGWIIVFISGFCVLAVNAQTHPDEHPHAVSFTYDALPGKIMEHNPELRAALWTIQEAASRLTQSGRLKNPNLITSFNNNQQTPERSTGLGFQQSFPITSRLRLEKNISRLKVNEARAEVMMVAQSIVESALQTATQWFGNQEKQFIIADQIRLAKELATFLSSQSAKGEISSLDAEQANLEAGELALGLRPLSLKRKQLESELRISLGLKPSTAIHIEGKLPEAKIPSAESILMESRPDYLLLKNQVQTTRESIQLSRANRISDINLQLMHQWSRVEDMPIGIEKENRALIQLSIPLPLWNRNQGRIAELNNKLERLMGSIQALEITISNHADAAFTGMIDQLAVYKQIKNQTLPKRVKYQQSLEGAYNEGLSSFERLIQARNQILKLKLKASESLTLFHINRIQYQSETGKLPISYDSFPLQTIN
;
A
#
# COMPACT_ATOMS: atom_id res chain seq x y z
N MET A 1 -4.71 -76.77 -22.36
CA MET A 1 -3.41 -77.31 -21.91
C MET A 1 -2.96 -76.46 -20.72
N LYS A 2 -2.88 -77.11 -19.53
CA LYS A 2 -2.61 -76.50 -18.24
C LYS A 2 -1.18 -75.98 -18.16
N MET A 3 -0.94 -74.82 -17.61
CA MET A 3 0.34 -74.54 -16.96
C MET A 3 0.18 -73.59 -15.77
N ASN A 4 0.74 -74.02 -14.70
CA ASN A 4 0.62 -73.67 -13.31
C ASN A 4 1.12 -72.27 -12.95
N PHE A 5 0.36 -71.66 -12.02
CA PHE A 5 0.79 -70.58 -11.18
C PHE A 5 1.59 -71.09 -9.98
N ASN A 6 2.81 -70.65 -9.78
CA ASN A 6 3.50 -70.78 -8.52
C ASN A 6 3.50 -69.46 -7.76
N MET A 7 2.73 -69.46 -6.69
CA MET A 7 2.63 -68.43 -5.68
C MET A 7 3.77 -68.58 -4.67
N VAL A 8 4.64 -67.59 -4.54
CA VAL A 8 5.52 -67.49 -3.40
C VAL A 8 4.91 -66.48 -2.42
N LYS A 9 4.45 -66.98 -1.29
CA LYS A 9 4.06 -66.23 -0.11
C LYS A 9 5.30 -65.81 0.65
N SER A 10 5.50 -64.52 0.88
CA SER A 10 6.34 -64.03 1.99
C SER A 10 5.48 -63.06 2.79
N GLY A 11 5.06 -63.53 3.95
CA GLY A 11 4.31 -62.74 4.92
C GLY A 11 5.28 -61.77 5.66
N TRP A 12 4.88 -60.55 5.74
CA TRP A 12 5.42 -59.56 6.67
C TRP A 12 4.36 -59.32 7.76
N ILE A 13 4.67 -59.79 8.96
CA ILE A 13 3.95 -59.51 10.19
C ILE A 13 4.30 -58.07 10.59
N ILE A 14 3.37 -57.14 10.46
CA ILE A 14 3.54 -55.80 11.05
C ILE A 14 3.01 -55.87 12.49
N VAL A 15 3.91 -55.87 13.46
CA VAL A 15 3.61 -55.73 14.87
C VAL A 15 3.34 -54.26 15.14
N PHE A 16 2.08 -53.91 15.41
CA PHE A 16 1.72 -52.62 15.96
C PHE A 16 2.11 -52.57 17.44
N ILE A 17 3.21 -51.90 17.74
CA ILE A 17 3.51 -51.49 19.11
C ILE A 17 2.85 -50.09 19.30
N SER A 18 1.73 -50.08 19.99
CA SER A 18 1.10 -48.89 20.49
C SER A 18 1.90 -48.31 21.66
N GLY A 19 2.91 -47.52 21.33
CA GLY A 19 3.62 -46.67 22.29
C GLY A 19 2.73 -45.46 22.61
N PHE A 20 2.09 -45.49 23.78
CA PHE A 20 1.40 -44.36 24.39
C PHE A 20 2.47 -43.35 24.84
N CYS A 21 2.85 -42.45 23.93
CA CYS A 21 3.72 -41.33 24.26
C CYS A 21 2.88 -40.27 25.00
N VAL A 22 2.92 -40.26 26.31
CA VAL A 22 2.41 -39.16 27.12
C VAL A 22 3.32 -37.98 26.85
N LEU A 23 2.90 -37.12 25.95
CA LEU A 23 3.49 -35.79 25.79
C LEU A 23 3.15 -34.99 27.06
N ALA A 24 4.10 -34.97 28.01
CA ALA A 24 4.11 -33.94 29.04
C ALA A 24 4.21 -32.60 28.32
N VAL A 25 3.10 -31.88 28.18
CA VAL A 25 3.08 -30.47 27.80
C VAL A 25 3.77 -29.72 28.95
N ASN A 26 5.06 -29.53 28.82
CA ASN A 26 5.76 -28.52 29.60
C ASN A 26 5.14 -27.19 29.15
N ALA A 27 4.21 -26.66 29.94
CA ALA A 27 3.84 -25.28 29.93
C ALA A 27 5.10 -24.49 30.31
N GLN A 28 5.93 -24.19 29.32
CA GLN A 28 6.90 -23.13 29.45
C GLN A 28 6.07 -21.86 29.65
N THR A 29 5.98 -21.43 30.90
CA THR A 29 5.64 -20.06 31.25
C THR A 29 6.64 -19.20 30.50
N HIS A 30 6.20 -18.63 29.34
CA HIS A 30 6.92 -17.54 28.74
C HIS A 30 7.10 -16.49 29.82
N PRO A 31 8.33 -16.03 30.08
CA PRO A 31 8.51 -14.87 30.94
C PRO A 31 7.63 -13.76 30.37
N ASP A 32 6.87 -13.09 31.22
CA ASP A 32 6.08 -11.92 30.90
C ASP A 32 6.98 -10.97 30.11
N GLU A 33 6.85 -11.01 28.77
CA GLU A 33 7.38 -9.95 27.91
C GLU A 33 6.58 -8.71 28.34
N HIS A 34 7.16 -7.91 29.21
CA HIS A 34 6.67 -6.57 29.44
C HIS A 34 6.43 -5.96 28.06
N PRO A 35 5.24 -5.43 27.78
CA PRO A 35 4.92 -4.90 26.47
C PRO A 35 5.97 -3.82 26.15
N HIS A 36 6.89 -4.14 25.26
CA HIS A 36 7.90 -3.18 24.80
C HIS A 36 7.13 -2.01 24.17
N ALA A 37 7.11 -0.88 24.90
CA ALA A 37 6.53 0.34 24.36
C ALA A 37 7.46 0.83 23.24
N VAL A 38 6.91 0.99 22.06
CA VAL A 38 7.62 1.61 20.94
C VAL A 38 7.35 3.11 20.99
N SER A 39 8.41 3.89 21.25
CA SER A 39 8.33 5.35 21.20
C SER A 39 8.99 5.89 19.93
N PHE A 40 8.37 6.95 19.38
CA PHE A 40 8.86 7.66 18.22
C PHE A 40 8.30 9.08 18.16
N THR A 41 9.02 9.96 17.47
CA THR A 41 8.56 11.31 17.18
C THR A 41 7.73 11.34 15.91
N TYR A 42 6.89 12.37 15.74
CA TYR A 42 6.10 12.57 14.53
C TYR A 42 6.95 12.56 13.26
N ASP A 43 8.11 13.24 13.28
CA ASP A 43 9.00 13.36 12.12
C ASP A 43 9.75 12.05 11.79
N ALA A 44 9.92 11.16 12.77
CA ALA A 44 10.56 9.86 12.56
C ALA A 44 9.60 8.79 12.00
N LEU A 45 8.28 9.06 12.02
CA LEU A 45 7.26 8.10 11.63
C LEU A 45 7.41 7.60 10.18
N PRO A 46 7.65 8.44 9.16
CA PRO A 46 7.85 7.97 7.79
C PRO A 46 9.01 6.98 7.66
N GLY A 47 10.15 7.28 8.27
CA GLY A 47 11.32 6.40 8.24
C GLY A 47 11.06 5.03 8.88
N LYS A 48 10.38 5.01 10.03
CA LYS A 48 10.02 3.77 10.72
C LYS A 48 9.04 2.91 9.91
N ILE A 49 8.09 3.53 9.22
CA ILE A 49 7.17 2.83 8.34
C ILE A 49 7.92 2.19 7.17
N MET A 50 8.81 2.96 6.53
CA MET A 50 9.61 2.49 5.41
C MET A 50 10.47 1.26 5.78
N GLU A 51 10.93 1.18 7.02
CA GLU A 51 11.77 0.10 7.52
C GLU A 51 10.96 -1.15 7.94
N HIS A 52 9.81 -0.96 8.59
CA HIS A 52 9.13 -2.03 9.33
C HIS A 52 7.79 -2.49 8.74
N ASN A 53 7.17 -1.69 7.85
CA ASN A 53 5.83 -2.01 7.34
C ASN A 53 5.83 -3.32 6.52
N PRO A 54 5.00 -4.33 6.89
CA PRO A 54 4.98 -5.63 6.21
C PRO A 54 4.37 -5.57 4.80
N GLU A 55 3.40 -4.69 4.55
CA GLU A 55 2.78 -4.49 3.25
C GLU A 55 3.79 -3.90 2.26
N LEU A 56 4.57 -2.91 2.71
CA LEU A 56 5.63 -2.33 1.91
C LEU A 56 6.74 -3.35 1.59
N ARG A 57 7.12 -4.17 2.57
CA ARG A 57 8.08 -5.27 2.33
C ARG A 57 7.56 -6.29 1.34
N ALA A 58 6.27 -6.62 1.39
CA ALA A 58 5.65 -7.50 0.40
C ALA A 58 5.64 -6.84 -1.00
N ALA A 59 5.30 -5.55 -1.08
CA ALA A 59 5.30 -4.81 -2.33
C ALA A 59 6.69 -4.77 -3.00
N LEU A 60 7.79 -4.70 -2.24
CA LEU A 60 9.16 -4.73 -2.78
C LEU A 60 9.46 -5.98 -3.62
N TRP A 61 8.83 -7.13 -3.32
CA TRP A 61 9.00 -8.35 -4.11
C TRP A 61 8.45 -8.23 -5.53
N THR A 62 7.50 -7.31 -5.81
CA THR A 62 7.01 -7.06 -7.17
C THR A 62 8.11 -6.52 -8.09
N ILE A 63 9.04 -5.73 -7.54
CA ILE A 63 10.22 -5.25 -8.26
C ILE A 63 11.12 -6.44 -8.61
N GLN A 64 11.35 -7.34 -7.66
CA GLN A 64 12.19 -8.52 -7.86
C GLN A 64 11.58 -9.49 -8.88
N GLU A 65 10.25 -9.66 -8.86
CA GLU A 65 9.53 -10.41 -9.88
C GLU A 65 9.71 -9.79 -11.27
N ALA A 66 9.55 -8.48 -11.41
CA ALA A 66 9.75 -7.78 -12.68
C ALA A 66 11.19 -7.90 -13.18
N ALA A 67 12.17 -7.83 -12.27
CA ALA A 67 13.59 -8.04 -12.57
C ALA A 67 13.88 -9.48 -13.06
N SER A 68 13.26 -10.47 -12.43
CA SER A 68 13.38 -11.87 -12.86
C SER A 68 12.81 -12.08 -14.26
N ARG A 69 11.68 -11.42 -14.57
CA ARG A 69 11.12 -11.42 -15.95
C ARG A 69 12.06 -10.71 -16.95
N LEU A 70 12.74 -9.64 -16.52
CA LEU A 70 13.75 -8.97 -17.37
C LEU A 70 14.91 -9.91 -17.69
N THR A 71 15.39 -10.69 -16.72
CA THR A 71 16.45 -11.68 -16.93
C THR A 71 16.05 -12.76 -17.95
N GLN A 72 14.77 -13.15 -17.95
CA GLN A 72 14.24 -14.14 -18.91
C GLN A 72 13.94 -13.55 -20.28
N SER A 73 13.67 -12.24 -20.39
CA SER A 73 13.22 -11.59 -21.62
C SER A 73 14.34 -11.45 -22.66
N GLY A 74 13.95 -11.43 -23.92
CA GLY A 74 14.87 -11.22 -25.03
C GLY A 74 15.87 -12.37 -25.27
N ARG A 75 15.57 -13.57 -24.80
CA ARG A 75 16.37 -14.78 -25.03
C ARG A 75 15.87 -15.53 -26.25
N LEU A 76 16.79 -16.17 -26.96
CA LEU A 76 16.42 -17.13 -28.00
C LEU A 76 15.67 -18.31 -27.37
N LYS A 77 14.70 -18.86 -28.10
CA LYS A 77 14.07 -20.12 -27.73
C LYS A 77 15.11 -21.25 -27.74
N ASN A 78 14.97 -22.21 -26.86
CA ASN A 78 15.83 -23.38 -26.87
C ASN A 78 15.65 -24.17 -28.17
N PRO A 79 16.74 -24.83 -28.68
CA PRO A 79 16.62 -25.73 -29.78
C PRO A 79 15.75 -26.94 -29.44
N ASN A 80 15.00 -27.43 -30.41
CA ASN A 80 14.22 -28.64 -30.28
C ASN A 80 15.01 -29.82 -30.86
N LEU A 81 15.10 -30.91 -30.11
CA LEU A 81 15.56 -32.20 -30.66
C LEU A 81 14.36 -32.82 -31.40
N ILE A 82 14.57 -33.15 -32.64
CA ILE A 82 13.55 -33.78 -33.48
C ILE A 82 13.97 -35.23 -33.73
N THR A 83 13.06 -36.14 -33.45
CA THR A 83 13.18 -37.55 -33.85
C THR A 83 12.03 -37.92 -34.76
N SER A 84 12.31 -38.61 -35.83
CA SER A 84 11.30 -39.16 -36.72
C SER A 84 11.49 -40.67 -36.87
N PHE A 85 10.39 -41.38 -36.82
CA PHE A 85 10.37 -42.81 -37.07
C PHE A 85 9.23 -43.09 -38.02
N ASN A 86 9.56 -43.64 -39.16
CA ASN A 86 8.60 -44.02 -40.18
C ASN A 86 8.79 -45.50 -40.56
N ASN A 87 7.70 -46.26 -40.53
CA ASN A 87 7.69 -47.68 -40.85
C ASN A 87 6.53 -47.94 -41.80
N ASN A 88 6.84 -48.42 -43.02
CA ASN A 88 5.83 -48.82 -43.98
C ASN A 88 5.33 -50.23 -43.63
N GLN A 89 4.05 -50.40 -43.43
CA GLN A 89 3.47 -51.70 -43.08
C GLN A 89 3.32 -52.66 -44.25
N GLN A 90 3.41 -52.14 -45.49
CA GLN A 90 3.24 -52.91 -46.71
C GLN A 90 4.55 -53.33 -47.37
N THR A 91 5.61 -52.62 -47.04
CA THR A 91 6.97 -52.88 -47.57
C THR A 91 7.97 -52.95 -46.41
N PRO A 92 9.15 -53.59 -46.54
CA PRO A 92 10.17 -53.65 -45.51
C PRO A 92 10.90 -52.31 -45.31
N GLU A 93 10.35 -51.20 -45.80
CA GLU A 93 10.94 -49.89 -45.75
C GLU A 93 10.79 -49.28 -44.34
N ARG A 94 11.87 -48.72 -43.83
CA ARG A 94 11.90 -48.01 -42.56
C ARG A 94 12.79 -46.80 -42.64
N SER A 95 12.43 -45.72 -41.97
CA SER A 95 13.36 -44.60 -41.80
C SER A 95 13.36 -44.12 -40.38
N THR A 96 14.52 -43.78 -39.87
CA THR A 96 14.73 -43.16 -38.57
C THR A 96 15.53 -41.90 -38.80
N GLY A 97 15.06 -40.78 -38.24
CA GLY A 97 15.75 -39.50 -38.32
C GLY A 97 16.01 -38.89 -36.96
N LEU A 98 17.15 -38.23 -36.83
CA LEU A 98 17.55 -37.45 -35.67
C LEU A 98 18.03 -36.09 -36.12
N GLY A 99 17.54 -35.03 -35.52
CA GLY A 99 17.91 -33.66 -35.91
C GLY A 99 17.64 -32.62 -34.84
N PHE A 100 18.04 -31.41 -35.15
CA PHE A 100 17.82 -30.22 -34.33
C PHE A 100 17.09 -29.15 -35.14
N GLN A 101 16.16 -28.47 -34.46
CA GLN A 101 15.47 -27.32 -35.02
C GLN A 101 15.68 -26.11 -34.11
N GLN A 102 16.07 -24.99 -34.70
CA GLN A 102 16.23 -23.71 -34.04
C GLN A 102 15.44 -22.63 -34.75
N SER A 103 14.71 -21.85 -33.93
CA SER A 103 13.99 -20.64 -34.42
C SER A 103 14.87 -19.41 -34.27
N PHE A 104 14.99 -18.61 -35.30
CA PHE A 104 15.77 -17.37 -35.30
C PHE A 104 14.86 -16.18 -35.64
N PRO A 105 14.76 -15.18 -34.73
CA PRO A 105 14.08 -13.94 -35.06
C PRO A 105 14.93 -13.11 -36.03
N ILE A 106 14.33 -12.70 -37.13
CA ILE A 106 14.97 -11.83 -38.11
C ILE A 106 14.61 -10.35 -37.92
N THR A 107 13.81 -10.06 -36.87
CA THR A 107 13.38 -8.71 -36.49
C THR A 107 14.02 -8.30 -35.17
N SER A 108 13.82 -7.05 -34.78
CA SER A 108 14.28 -6.53 -33.45
C SER A 108 13.48 -7.05 -32.26
N ARG A 109 12.70 -8.12 -32.42
CA ARG A 109 11.78 -8.66 -31.42
C ARG A 109 12.45 -8.84 -30.03
N LEU A 110 13.57 -9.53 -29.95
CA LEU A 110 14.25 -9.83 -28.68
C LEU A 110 14.70 -8.56 -27.97
N ARG A 111 15.19 -7.56 -28.70
CA ARG A 111 15.58 -6.27 -28.12
C ARG A 111 14.36 -5.53 -27.57
N LEU A 112 13.25 -5.53 -28.31
CA LEU A 112 12.01 -4.86 -27.91
C LEU A 112 11.40 -5.55 -26.67
N GLU A 113 11.38 -6.88 -26.63
CA GLU A 113 10.95 -7.65 -25.45
C GLU A 113 11.78 -7.28 -24.21
N LYS A 114 13.10 -7.17 -24.35
CA LYS A 114 13.98 -6.76 -23.25
C LYS A 114 13.73 -5.33 -22.82
N ASN A 115 13.52 -4.40 -23.75
CA ASN A 115 13.19 -2.99 -23.44
C ASN A 115 11.85 -2.90 -22.69
N ILE A 116 10.81 -3.60 -23.16
CA ILE A 116 9.51 -3.66 -22.50
C ILE A 116 9.67 -4.19 -21.06
N SER A 117 10.42 -5.27 -20.88
CA SER A 117 10.65 -5.84 -19.54
C SER A 117 11.42 -4.90 -18.62
N ARG A 118 12.37 -4.10 -19.15
CA ARG A 118 13.06 -3.05 -18.40
C ARG A 118 12.09 -1.94 -17.95
N LEU A 119 11.22 -1.49 -18.84
CA LEU A 119 10.18 -0.50 -18.51
C LEU A 119 9.19 -1.06 -17.47
N LYS A 120 8.86 -2.36 -17.53
CA LYS A 120 8.05 -3.04 -16.53
C LYS A 120 8.69 -3.05 -15.12
N VAL A 121 10.02 -3.10 -15.02
CA VAL A 121 10.72 -2.90 -13.74
C VAL A 121 10.51 -1.48 -13.23
N ASN A 122 10.54 -0.46 -14.11
CA ASN A 122 10.29 0.92 -13.70
C ASN A 122 8.81 1.14 -13.30
N GLU A 123 7.86 0.47 -13.98
CA GLU A 123 6.45 0.47 -13.56
C GLU A 123 6.30 -0.14 -12.17
N ALA A 124 6.89 -1.31 -11.90
CA ALA A 124 6.85 -1.95 -10.59
C ALA A 124 7.46 -1.07 -9.48
N ARG A 125 8.55 -0.34 -9.80
CA ARG A 125 9.12 0.66 -8.86
C ARG A 125 8.13 1.77 -8.55
N ALA A 126 7.49 2.34 -9.56
CA ALA A 126 6.50 3.40 -9.36
C ALA A 126 5.28 2.89 -8.54
N GLU A 127 4.83 1.66 -8.78
CA GLU A 127 3.76 1.03 -8.00
C GLU A 127 4.14 0.88 -6.52
N VAL A 128 5.36 0.43 -6.21
CA VAL A 128 5.85 0.33 -4.82
C VAL A 128 5.95 1.72 -4.18
N MET A 129 6.40 2.72 -4.92
CA MET A 129 6.44 4.10 -4.42
C MET A 129 5.04 4.64 -4.12
N MET A 130 4.01 4.29 -4.91
CA MET A 130 2.61 4.63 -4.63
C MET A 130 2.13 3.98 -3.34
N VAL A 131 2.43 2.70 -3.12
CA VAL A 131 2.11 1.99 -1.87
C VAL A 131 2.77 2.69 -0.68
N ALA A 132 4.06 3.02 -0.78
CA ALA A 132 4.79 3.73 0.27
C ALA A 132 4.16 5.11 0.57
N GLN A 133 3.83 5.88 -0.46
CA GLN A 133 3.19 7.18 -0.33
C GLN A 133 1.85 7.07 0.41
N SER A 134 1.00 6.13 -0.01
CA SER A 134 -0.33 5.92 0.59
C SER A 134 -0.24 5.53 2.07
N ILE A 135 0.67 4.61 2.43
CA ILE A 135 0.85 4.16 3.81
C ILE A 135 1.39 5.30 4.68
N VAL A 136 2.41 6.02 4.21
CA VAL A 136 3.01 7.13 4.97
C VAL A 136 2.01 8.28 5.14
N GLU A 137 1.30 8.66 4.09
CA GLU A 137 0.26 9.70 4.15
C GLU A 137 -0.82 9.35 5.17
N SER A 138 -1.39 8.13 5.08
CA SER A 138 -2.41 7.65 6.01
C SER A 138 -1.90 7.63 7.46
N ALA A 139 -0.67 7.17 7.69
CA ALA A 139 -0.09 7.12 9.03
C ALA A 139 0.18 8.52 9.61
N LEU A 140 0.64 9.48 8.80
CA LEU A 140 0.83 10.87 9.24
C LEU A 140 -0.52 11.51 9.58
N GLN A 141 -1.57 11.27 8.79
CA GLN A 141 -2.93 11.74 9.08
C GLN A 141 -3.45 11.11 10.38
N THR A 142 -3.26 9.80 10.58
CA THR A 142 -3.64 9.09 11.80
C THR A 142 -2.90 9.61 13.03
N ALA A 143 -1.58 9.84 12.93
CA ALA A 143 -0.79 10.45 14.01
C ALA A 143 -1.25 11.88 14.32
N THR A 144 -1.58 12.66 13.31
CA THR A 144 -2.14 14.01 13.47
C THR A 144 -3.48 13.98 14.21
N GLN A 145 -4.37 13.05 13.85
CA GLN A 145 -5.63 12.84 14.56
C GLN A 145 -5.43 12.35 15.98
N TRP A 146 -4.40 11.54 16.23
CA TRP A 146 -4.05 11.09 17.58
C TRP A 146 -3.68 12.26 18.48
N PHE A 147 -2.82 13.18 18.00
CA PHE A 147 -2.47 14.41 18.75
C PHE A 147 -3.70 15.30 18.97
N GLY A 148 -4.53 15.51 17.96
CA GLY A 148 -5.78 16.27 18.08
C GLY A 148 -6.75 15.65 19.08
N ASN A 149 -6.86 14.31 19.11
CA ASN A 149 -7.67 13.60 20.10
C ASN A 149 -7.08 13.71 21.51
N GLN A 150 -5.77 13.62 21.67
CA GLN A 150 -5.09 13.81 22.96
C GLN A 150 -5.36 15.21 23.52
N GLU A 151 -5.25 16.25 22.69
CA GLU A 151 -5.55 17.64 23.08
C GLU A 151 -7.03 17.81 23.49
N LYS A 152 -7.97 17.21 22.75
CA LYS A 152 -9.39 17.20 23.11
C LYS A 152 -9.63 16.51 24.46
N GLN A 153 -8.97 15.37 24.72
CA GLN A 153 -9.04 14.68 26.01
C GLN A 153 -8.54 15.58 27.15
N PHE A 154 -7.42 16.26 26.93
CA PHE A 154 -6.86 17.18 27.92
C PHE A 154 -7.82 18.34 28.23
N ILE A 155 -8.39 18.98 27.19
CA ILE A 155 -9.36 20.07 27.32
C ILE A 155 -10.58 19.61 28.13
N ILE A 156 -11.15 18.44 27.83
CA ILE A 156 -12.34 17.94 28.54
C ILE A 156 -11.98 17.52 29.95
N ALA A 157 -10.83 16.88 30.20
CA ALA A 157 -10.40 16.48 31.53
C ALA A 157 -10.20 17.71 32.46
N ASP A 158 -9.60 18.79 31.94
CA ASP A 158 -9.49 20.04 32.69
C ASP A 158 -10.86 20.65 33.02
N GLN A 159 -11.79 20.60 32.07
CA GLN A 159 -13.15 21.09 32.29
C GLN A 159 -13.91 20.24 33.31
N ILE A 160 -13.73 18.91 33.32
CA ILE A 160 -14.31 18.02 34.34
C ILE A 160 -13.76 18.38 35.75
N ARG A 161 -12.45 18.62 35.83
CA ARG A 161 -11.83 19.02 37.12
C ARG A 161 -12.47 20.30 37.64
N LEU A 162 -12.57 21.34 36.81
CA LEU A 162 -13.20 22.62 37.18
C LEU A 162 -14.69 22.49 37.53
N ALA A 163 -15.42 21.64 36.78
CA ALA A 163 -16.84 21.40 37.05
C ALA A 163 -17.03 20.68 38.39
N LYS A 164 -16.19 19.69 38.72
CA LYS A 164 -16.22 18.99 40.01
C LYS A 164 -15.86 19.91 41.21
N GLU A 165 -14.85 20.76 41.02
CA GLU A 165 -14.48 21.75 42.05
C GLU A 165 -15.66 22.68 42.35
N LEU A 166 -16.32 23.21 41.30
CA LEU A 166 -17.51 24.04 41.41
C LEU A 166 -18.67 23.29 42.08
N ALA A 167 -18.96 22.05 41.64
CA ALA A 167 -20.03 21.24 42.20
C ALA A 167 -19.81 20.98 43.71
N THR A 168 -18.56 20.70 44.10
CA THR A 168 -18.19 20.51 45.53
C THR A 168 -18.39 21.80 46.33
N PHE A 169 -17.97 22.95 45.78
CA PHE A 169 -18.16 24.24 46.43
C PHE A 169 -19.65 24.55 46.61
N LEU A 170 -20.45 24.46 45.56
CA LEU A 170 -21.88 24.72 45.63
C LEU A 170 -22.62 23.77 46.57
N SER A 171 -22.25 22.47 46.57
CA SER A 171 -22.81 21.52 47.54
C SER A 171 -22.51 21.91 49.00
N SER A 172 -21.31 22.44 49.28
CA SER A 172 -20.95 22.92 50.61
C SER A 172 -21.72 24.16 51.05
N GLN A 173 -21.97 25.09 50.11
CA GLN A 173 -22.74 26.31 50.37
C GLN A 173 -24.25 26.02 50.54
N SER A 174 -24.77 25.08 49.73
CA SER A 174 -26.16 24.60 49.87
C SER A 174 -26.39 23.94 51.23
N ALA A 175 -25.45 23.14 51.72
CA ALA A 175 -25.54 22.53 53.06
C ALA A 175 -25.57 23.58 54.20
N LYS A 176 -25.03 24.77 53.97
CA LYS A 176 -25.11 25.91 54.90
C LYS A 176 -26.35 26.76 54.72
N GLY A 177 -27.16 26.49 53.69
CA GLY A 177 -28.36 27.28 53.36
C GLY A 177 -28.07 28.60 52.60
N GLU A 178 -26.84 28.79 52.09
CA GLU A 178 -26.40 30.02 51.44
C GLU A 178 -26.83 30.08 49.98
N ILE A 179 -27.06 28.94 49.33
CA ILE A 179 -27.52 28.82 47.95
C ILE A 179 -28.61 27.76 47.77
N SER A 180 -29.29 27.74 46.63
CA SER A 180 -30.28 26.74 46.28
C SER A 180 -29.64 25.31 46.18
N SER A 181 -30.30 24.30 46.75
CA SER A 181 -29.94 22.89 46.55
C SER A 181 -30.05 22.47 45.09
N LEU A 182 -30.92 23.12 44.30
CA LEU A 182 -31.09 22.86 42.88
C LEU A 182 -29.85 23.26 42.06
N ASP A 183 -29.20 24.38 42.39
CA ASP A 183 -27.95 24.82 41.73
C ASP A 183 -26.80 23.84 42.01
N ALA A 184 -26.72 23.33 43.24
CA ALA A 184 -25.71 22.33 43.63
C ALA A 184 -25.93 21.00 42.86
N GLU A 185 -27.19 20.56 42.73
CA GLU A 185 -27.51 19.33 42.01
C GLU A 185 -27.27 19.50 40.50
N GLN A 186 -27.60 20.63 39.91
CA GLN A 186 -27.33 20.94 38.53
C GLN A 186 -25.81 20.95 38.23
N ALA A 187 -25.01 21.47 39.14
CA ALA A 187 -23.55 21.44 38.99
C ALA A 187 -22.96 20.01 39.01
N ASN A 188 -23.52 19.13 39.87
CA ASN A 188 -23.13 17.72 39.93
C ASN A 188 -23.52 16.97 38.62
N LEU A 189 -24.72 17.22 38.08
CA LEU A 189 -25.16 16.64 36.80
C LEU A 189 -24.26 17.08 35.65
N GLU A 190 -23.92 18.35 35.55
CA GLU A 190 -23.02 18.90 34.55
C GLU A 190 -21.65 18.25 34.60
N ALA A 191 -21.07 18.08 35.81
CA ALA A 191 -19.78 17.38 35.94
C ALA A 191 -19.85 15.89 35.50
N GLY A 192 -20.99 15.25 35.75
CA GLY A 192 -21.28 13.89 35.30
C GLY A 192 -21.38 13.78 33.78
N GLU A 193 -22.12 14.69 33.16
CA GLU A 193 -22.27 14.73 31.70
C GLU A 193 -20.94 14.96 30.97
N LEU A 194 -20.12 15.90 31.44
CA LEU A 194 -18.79 16.15 30.94
C LEU A 194 -17.89 14.88 31.01
N ALA A 195 -18.00 14.12 32.08
CA ALA A 195 -17.23 12.89 32.27
C ALA A 195 -17.61 11.81 31.23
N LEU A 196 -18.88 11.75 30.82
CA LEU A 196 -19.31 10.86 29.73
C LEU A 196 -18.65 11.21 28.40
N GLY A 197 -18.34 12.48 28.14
CA GLY A 197 -17.68 12.96 26.94
C GLY A 197 -16.26 12.43 26.73
N LEU A 198 -15.57 11.89 27.75
CA LEU A 198 -14.25 11.27 27.61
C LEU A 198 -14.28 9.88 26.98
N ARG A 199 -15.38 9.13 27.16
CA ARG A 199 -15.46 7.74 26.67
C ARG A 199 -15.28 7.62 25.14
N PRO A 200 -15.99 8.37 24.30
CA PRO A 200 -15.80 8.29 22.86
C PRO A 200 -14.39 8.71 22.42
N LEU A 201 -13.75 9.66 23.10
CA LEU A 201 -12.39 10.07 22.79
C LEU A 201 -11.36 8.98 23.15
N SER A 202 -11.57 8.26 24.26
CA SER A 202 -10.69 7.15 24.64
C SER A 202 -10.83 5.96 23.67
N LEU A 203 -12.04 5.68 23.18
CA LEU A 203 -12.26 4.68 22.13
C LEU A 203 -11.58 5.09 20.82
N LYS A 204 -11.74 6.36 20.40
CA LYS A 204 -11.08 6.88 19.19
C LYS A 204 -9.57 6.81 19.31
N ARG A 205 -8.99 7.10 20.48
CA ARG A 205 -7.55 6.95 20.73
C ARG A 205 -7.08 5.52 20.50
N LYS A 206 -7.79 4.52 21.06
CA LYS A 206 -7.45 3.10 20.88
C LYS A 206 -7.53 2.69 19.40
N GLN A 207 -8.52 3.19 18.66
CA GLN A 207 -8.65 2.96 17.23
C GLN A 207 -7.44 3.52 16.47
N LEU A 208 -7.06 4.79 16.71
CA LEU A 208 -5.92 5.43 16.06
C LEU A 208 -4.60 4.71 16.38
N GLU A 209 -4.42 4.28 17.64
CA GLU A 209 -3.26 3.47 18.02
C GLU A 209 -3.24 2.12 17.29
N SER A 210 -4.40 1.50 17.05
CA SER A 210 -4.48 0.27 16.26
C SER A 210 -4.09 0.49 14.81
N GLU A 211 -4.55 1.56 14.18
CA GLU A 211 -4.19 1.94 12.82
C GLU A 211 -2.68 2.21 12.67
N LEU A 212 -2.07 2.89 13.66
CA LEU A 212 -0.63 3.12 13.69
C LEU A 212 0.17 1.82 13.88
N ARG A 213 -0.33 0.87 14.71
CA ARG A 213 0.32 -0.45 14.84
C ARG A 213 0.36 -1.19 13.50
N ILE A 214 -0.74 -1.14 12.74
CA ILE A 214 -0.80 -1.74 11.40
C ILE A 214 0.24 -1.09 10.50
N SER A 215 0.29 0.24 10.45
CA SER A 215 1.24 0.98 9.61
C SER A 215 2.70 0.72 9.99
N LEU A 216 2.97 0.48 11.29
CA LEU A 216 4.32 0.17 11.81
C LEU A 216 4.64 -1.32 11.82
N GLY A 217 3.71 -2.20 11.45
CA GLY A 217 3.90 -3.65 11.49
C GLY A 217 4.03 -4.23 12.90
N LEU A 218 3.41 -3.59 13.91
CA LEU A 218 3.50 -3.97 15.30
C LEU A 218 2.38 -4.93 15.72
N LYS A 219 2.66 -5.78 16.72
CA LYS A 219 1.66 -6.69 17.30
C LYS A 219 0.58 -5.90 18.08
N PRO A 220 -0.66 -6.42 18.20
CA PRO A 220 -1.75 -5.74 18.92
C PRO A 220 -1.44 -5.40 20.39
N SER A 221 -0.58 -6.20 21.06
CA SER A 221 -0.16 -5.99 22.45
C SER A 221 0.89 -4.91 22.64
N THR A 222 1.53 -4.43 21.55
CA THR A 222 2.59 -3.43 21.66
C THR A 222 2.00 -2.06 22.01
N ALA A 223 2.49 -1.45 23.09
CA ALA A 223 2.13 -0.09 23.46
C ALA A 223 2.85 0.90 22.53
N ILE A 224 2.11 1.91 22.07
CA ILE A 224 2.67 3.00 21.25
C ILE A 224 2.71 4.28 22.09
N HIS A 225 3.85 4.94 22.05
CA HIS A 225 4.01 6.27 22.60
C HIS A 225 4.57 7.22 21.55
N ILE A 226 3.77 8.25 21.20
CA ILE A 226 4.22 9.28 20.24
C ILE A 226 4.73 10.45 21.04
N GLU A 227 6.03 10.72 20.91
CA GLU A 227 6.70 11.79 21.63
C GLU A 227 6.62 13.12 20.88
N GLY A 228 6.66 14.21 21.64
CA GLY A 228 6.71 15.57 21.10
C GLY A 228 5.34 16.19 20.89
N LYS A 229 5.27 17.07 19.91
CA LYS A 229 4.08 17.85 19.52
C LYS A 229 4.01 17.92 18.00
N LEU A 230 2.83 18.25 17.48
CA LEU A 230 2.69 18.58 16.05
C LEU A 230 3.64 19.74 15.69
N PRO A 231 4.20 19.75 14.47
CA PRO A 231 5.02 20.84 13.99
C PRO A 231 4.29 22.19 14.07
N GLU A 232 5.02 23.28 14.09
CA GLU A 232 4.40 24.62 14.10
C GLU A 232 3.51 24.83 12.87
N ALA A 233 2.31 25.42 13.11
CA ALA A 233 1.35 25.71 12.06
C ALA A 233 1.80 26.93 11.24
N LYS A 234 2.60 26.67 10.22
CA LYS A 234 3.05 27.64 9.22
C LYS A 234 2.53 27.27 7.84
N ILE A 235 1.97 28.24 7.12
CA ILE A 235 1.58 28.05 5.73
C ILE A 235 2.87 28.01 4.90
N PRO A 236 3.12 26.92 4.14
CA PRO A 236 4.24 26.90 3.23
C PRO A 236 4.05 27.96 2.13
N SER A 237 5.13 28.43 1.52
CA SER A 237 5.04 29.21 0.29
C SER A 237 4.29 28.39 -0.77
N ALA A 238 3.48 29.05 -1.59
CA ALA A 238 2.87 28.38 -2.75
C ALA A 238 4.00 27.90 -3.67
N GLU A 239 4.16 26.58 -3.78
CA GLU A 239 5.25 25.99 -4.52
C GLU A 239 4.73 25.29 -5.77
N SER A 240 5.57 25.21 -6.80
CA SER A 240 5.25 24.47 -8.01
C SER A 240 5.08 22.97 -7.71
N ILE A 241 4.09 22.38 -8.33
CA ILE A 241 3.85 20.92 -8.25
C ILE A 241 4.96 20.20 -9.01
N LEU A 242 5.66 19.31 -8.34
CA LEU A 242 6.72 18.49 -8.95
C LEU A 242 6.11 17.20 -9.51
N MET A 243 5.46 17.28 -10.68
CA MET A 243 4.80 16.11 -11.30
C MET A 243 5.75 14.91 -11.43
N GLU A 244 7.02 15.16 -11.79
CA GLU A 244 8.00 14.08 -12.00
C GLU A 244 8.48 13.41 -10.70
N SER A 245 8.21 13.96 -9.54
CA SER A 245 8.45 13.29 -8.25
C SER A 245 7.28 12.43 -7.78
N ARG A 246 6.14 12.49 -8.47
CA ARG A 246 4.93 11.73 -8.10
C ARG A 246 4.96 10.32 -8.70
N PRO A 247 4.78 9.29 -7.85
CA PRO A 247 4.81 7.90 -8.33
C PRO A 247 3.69 7.54 -9.31
N ASP A 248 2.48 8.08 -9.11
CA ASP A 248 1.33 7.86 -9.99
C ASP A 248 1.55 8.45 -11.39
N TYR A 249 2.13 9.64 -11.49
CA TYR A 249 2.53 10.24 -12.76
C TYR A 249 3.65 9.45 -13.45
N LEU A 250 4.67 9.03 -12.69
CA LEU A 250 5.77 8.20 -13.19
C LEU A 250 5.25 6.85 -13.71
N LEU A 251 4.29 6.24 -13.03
CA LEU A 251 3.67 4.99 -13.46
C LEU A 251 3.00 5.15 -14.84
N LEU A 252 2.16 6.16 -15.00
CA LEU A 252 1.49 6.43 -16.28
C LEU A 252 2.49 6.75 -17.39
N LYS A 253 3.53 7.54 -17.12
CA LYS A 253 4.60 7.87 -18.05
C LYS A 253 5.35 6.61 -18.51
N ASN A 254 5.67 5.70 -17.60
CA ASN A 254 6.28 4.42 -17.91
C ASN A 254 5.33 3.52 -18.72
N GLN A 255 4.04 3.48 -18.40
CA GLN A 255 3.03 2.72 -19.15
C GLN A 255 2.86 3.24 -20.59
N VAL A 256 2.91 4.56 -20.80
CA VAL A 256 2.93 5.17 -22.14
C VAL A 256 4.14 4.67 -22.94
N GLN A 257 5.33 4.70 -22.33
CA GLN A 257 6.55 4.25 -22.98
C GLN A 257 6.50 2.74 -23.27
N THR A 258 6.06 1.92 -22.33
CA THR A 258 5.85 0.48 -22.51
C THR A 258 4.88 0.19 -23.65
N THR A 259 3.81 0.97 -23.78
CA THR A 259 2.81 0.80 -24.83
C THR A 259 3.41 1.17 -26.21
N ARG A 260 4.22 2.23 -26.29
CA ARG A 260 4.95 2.58 -27.52
C ARG A 260 5.90 1.47 -27.98
N GLU A 261 6.70 0.92 -27.05
CA GLU A 261 7.56 -0.24 -27.34
C GLU A 261 6.75 -1.47 -27.75
N SER A 262 5.58 -1.70 -27.13
CA SER A 262 4.67 -2.80 -27.45
C SER A 262 4.06 -2.68 -28.84
N ILE A 263 3.81 -1.45 -29.32
CA ILE A 263 3.39 -1.19 -30.71
C ILE A 263 4.53 -1.60 -31.66
N GLN A 264 5.78 -1.22 -31.36
CA GLN A 264 6.93 -1.60 -32.18
C GLN A 264 7.14 -3.12 -32.17
N LEU A 265 6.97 -3.77 -31.00
CA LEU A 265 7.03 -5.23 -30.90
C LEU A 265 5.94 -5.90 -31.76
N SER A 266 4.72 -5.38 -31.72
CA SER A 266 3.62 -5.92 -32.55
C SER A 266 3.86 -5.72 -34.05
N ARG A 267 4.55 -4.64 -34.43
CA ARG A 267 5.02 -4.43 -35.82
C ARG A 267 6.14 -5.40 -36.18
N ALA A 268 7.11 -5.64 -35.30
CA ALA A 268 8.17 -6.62 -35.51
C ALA A 268 7.62 -8.05 -35.64
N ASN A 269 6.61 -8.39 -34.83
CA ASN A 269 5.96 -9.70 -34.87
C ASN A 269 5.04 -9.95 -36.10
N ARG A 270 4.94 -8.98 -37.02
CA ARG A 270 4.33 -9.25 -38.36
C ARG A 270 5.06 -10.35 -39.10
N ILE A 271 6.38 -10.41 -38.92
CA ILE A 271 7.23 -11.45 -39.47
C ILE A 271 7.62 -12.35 -38.32
N SER A 272 7.15 -13.60 -38.37
CA SER A 272 7.50 -14.62 -37.37
C SER A 272 8.95 -15.09 -37.55
N ASP A 273 9.45 -15.84 -36.56
CA ASP A 273 10.79 -16.40 -36.61
C ASP A 273 10.95 -17.35 -37.80
N ILE A 274 12.10 -17.36 -38.43
CA ILE A 274 12.48 -18.40 -39.39
C ILE A 274 12.96 -19.64 -38.62
N ASN A 275 12.61 -20.83 -39.12
CA ASN A 275 13.03 -22.09 -38.51
C ASN A 275 14.06 -22.75 -39.42
N LEU A 276 15.22 -23.05 -38.82
CA LEU A 276 16.25 -23.88 -39.47
C LEU A 276 16.22 -25.25 -38.80
N GLN A 277 16.11 -26.30 -39.61
CA GLN A 277 16.14 -27.70 -39.20
C GLN A 277 17.28 -28.39 -39.89
N LEU A 278 18.09 -29.08 -39.09
CA LEU A 278 19.16 -29.97 -39.56
C LEU A 278 18.80 -31.38 -39.07
N MET A 279 18.71 -32.34 -39.98
CA MET A 279 18.35 -33.72 -39.65
C MET A 279 19.17 -34.70 -40.43
N HIS A 280 19.61 -35.75 -39.77
CA HIS A 280 20.19 -36.91 -40.37
C HIS A 280 19.19 -38.05 -40.34
N GLN A 281 18.97 -38.71 -41.48
CA GLN A 281 18.00 -39.78 -41.67
C GLN A 281 18.69 -41.03 -42.16
N TRP A 282 18.46 -42.10 -41.46
CA TRP A 282 18.82 -43.47 -41.89
C TRP A 282 17.60 -44.15 -42.43
N SER A 283 17.67 -44.63 -43.67
CA SER A 283 16.54 -45.31 -44.34
C SER A 283 16.96 -46.69 -44.89
N ARG A 284 15.97 -47.58 -44.84
CA ARG A 284 16.02 -48.83 -45.64
C ARG A 284 14.91 -48.68 -46.69
N VAL A 285 15.33 -48.75 -47.96
CA VAL A 285 14.43 -48.60 -49.11
C VAL A 285 14.53 -49.88 -49.92
N GLU A 286 13.38 -50.34 -50.42
CA GLU A 286 13.33 -51.50 -51.33
C GLU A 286 13.36 -50.97 -52.77
N ASP A 287 14.45 -51.23 -53.49
CA ASP A 287 14.62 -50.84 -54.89
C ASP A 287 14.59 -52.09 -55.76
N MET A 288 13.52 -52.30 -56.52
CA MET A 288 13.35 -53.43 -57.43
C MET A 288 14.03 -53.14 -58.75
N PRO A 289 14.91 -54.01 -59.31
CA PRO A 289 15.23 -55.39 -58.89
C PRO A 289 16.41 -55.56 -57.92
N ILE A 290 17.00 -54.53 -57.40
CA ILE A 290 18.26 -54.54 -56.66
C ILE A 290 18.10 -55.11 -55.23
N GLY A 291 16.91 -54.97 -54.65
CA GLY A 291 16.62 -55.42 -53.29
C GLY A 291 16.65 -54.27 -52.24
N ILE A 292 16.94 -54.60 -50.97
CA ILE A 292 16.90 -53.62 -49.90
C ILE A 292 18.24 -52.86 -49.79
N GLU A 293 18.20 -51.57 -50.03
CA GLU A 293 19.35 -50.68 -49.84
C GLU A 293 19.28 -49.88 -48.55
N LYS A 294 20.45 -49.53 -47.99
CA LYS A 294 20.58 -48.62 -46.85
C LYS A 294 21.03 -47.26 -47.36
N GLU A 295 20.21 -46.24 -47.09
CA GLU A 295 20.54 -44.87 -47.42
C GLU A 295 20.77 -44.04 -46.20
N ASN A 296 21.72 -43.11 -46.28
CA ASN A 296 21.96 -42.07 -45.30
C ASN A 296 21.74 -40.72 -45.96
N ARG A 297 20.83 -39.94 -45.42
CA ARG A 297 20.49 -38.61 -45.97
C ARG A 297 20.67 -37.55 -44.90
N ALA A 298 21.35 -36.46 -45.26
CA ALA A 298 21.37 -35.23 -44.48
C ALA A 298 20.34 -34.28 -45.06
N LEU A 299 19.41 -33.79 -44.25
CA LEU A 299 18.36 -32.85 -44.63
C LEU A 299 18.61 -31.50 -43.96
N ILE A 300 18.56 -30.44 -44.73
CA ILE A 300 18.54 -29.05 -44.26
C ILE A 300 17.22 -28.46 -44.73
N GLN A 301 16.40 -28.04 -43.78
CA GLN A 301 15.11 -27.42 -44.07
C GLN A 301 15.05 -26.02 -43.49
N LEU A 302 14.69 -25.05 -44.31
CA LEU A 302 14.45 -23.67 -43.93
C LEU A 302 12.98 -23.36 -44.13
N SER A 303 12.30 -22.96 -43.02
CA SER A 303 10.89 -22.54 -43.06
C SER A 303 10.80 -21.04 -42.80
N ILE A 304 10.23 -20.33 -43.77
CA ILE A 304 10.03 -18.87 -43.70
C ILE A 304 8.53 -18.58 -43.71
N PRO A 305 7.97 -18.05 -42.60
CA PRO A 305 6.56 -17.71 -42.53
C PRO A 305 6.26 -16.45 -43.36
N LEU A 306 5.20 -16.49 -44.16
CA LEU A 306 4.76 -15.38 -44.98
C LEU A 306 3.55 -14.69 -44.36
N PRO A 307 3.64 -13.38 -43.99
CA PRO A 307 2.57 -12.64 -43.35
C PRO A 307 1.51 -12.16 -44.36
N LEU A 308 0.74 -13.08 -44.94
CA LEU A 308 -0.22 -12.75 -45.99
C LEU A 308 -1.51 -12.15 -45.42
N TRP A 309 -2.09 -12.78 -44.40
CA TRP A 309 -3.39 -12.40 -43.82
C TRP A 309 -3.27 -11.74 -42.48
N ASN A 310 -2.55 -12.35 -41.54
CA ASN A 310 -2.37 -11.81 -40.19
C ASN A 310 -1.07 -10.99 -40.12
N ARG A 311 -1.24 -9.66 -40.04
CA ARG A 311 -0.16 -8.67 -39.90
C ARG A 311 -0.23 -7.95 -38.54
N ASN A 312 -0.84 -8.56 -37.53
CA ASN A 312 -1.07 -7.98 -36.22
C ASN A 312 -1.84 -6.64 -36.23
N GLN A 313 -2.64 -6.38 -37.27
CA GLN A 313 -3.34 -5.11 -37.45
C GLN A 313 -4.28 -4.78 -36.31
N GLY A 314 -5.05 -5.77 -35.82
CA GLY A 314 -5.95 -5.61 -34.66
C GLY A 314 -5.21 -5.30 -33.38
N ARG A 315 -4.10 -6.00 -33.10
CA ARG A 315 -3.26 -5.76 -31.94
C ARG A 315 -2.60 -4.38 -31.95
N ILE A 316 -2.17 -3.93 -33.13
CA ILE A 316 -1.59 -2.59 -33.30
C ILE A 316 -2.65 -1.51 -33.06
N ALA A 317 -3.87 -1.69 -33.60
CA ALA A 317 -4.99 -0.77 -33.36
C ALA A 317 -5.38 -0.72 -31.86
N GLU A 318 -5.48 -1.87 -31.19
CA GLU A 318 -5.72 -1.97 -29.74
C GLU A 318 -4.67 -1.18 -28.94
N LEU A 319 -3.40 -1.36 -29.24
CA LEU A 319 -2.30 -0.68 -28.53
C LEU A 319 -2.27 0.82 -28.81
N ASN A 320 -2.64 1.27 -30.01
CA ASN A 320 -2.79 2.69 -30.31
C ASN A 320 -3.94 3.31 -29.48
N ASN A 321 -5.09 2.65 -29.42
CA ASN A 321 -6.20 3.11 -28.59
C ASN A 321 -5.83 3.11 -27.10
N LYS A 322 -5.05 2.12 -26.65
CA LYS A 322 -4.49 2.11 -25.27
C LYS A 322 -3.56 3.29 -25.03
N LEU A 323 -2.73 3.65 -26.01
CA LEU A 323 -1.83 4.80 -25.90
C LEU A 323 -2.62 6.10 -25.73
N GLU A 324 -3.64 6.34 -26.57
CA GLU A 324 -4.50 7.52 -26.46
C GLU A 324 -5.23 7.56 -25.09
N ARG A 325 -5.74 6.43 -24.63
CA ARG A 325 -6.36 6.34 -23.30
C ARG A 325 -5.39 6.71 -22.17
N LEU A 326 -4.14 6.23 -22.23
CA LEU A 326 -3.12 6.55 -21.22
C LEU A 326 -2.73 8.03 -21.25
N MET A 327 -2.64 8.64 -22.43
CA MET A 327 -2.38 10.08 -22.58
C MET A 327 -3.52 10.92 -22.01
N GLY A 328 -4.77 10.53 -22.26
CA GLY A 328 -5.94 11.14 -21.62
C GLY A 328 -5.94 10.95 -20.10
N SER A 329 -5.49 9.79 -19.59
CA SER A 329 -5.36 9.56 -18.15
C SER A 329 -4.30 10.46 -17.50
N ILE A 330 -3.20 10.78 -18.18
CA ILE A 330 -2.19 11.74 -17.70
C ILE A 330 -2.81 13.13 -17.57
N GLN A 331 -3.52 13.60 -18.59
CA GLN A 331 -4.18 14.91 -18.55
C GLN A 331 -5.22 14.99 -17.42
N ALA A 332 -6.02 13.94 -17.24
CA ALA A 332 -6.99 13.87 -16.16
C ALA A 332 -6.29 13.88 -14.78
N LEU A 333 -5.18 13.17 -14.63
CA LEU A 333 -4.38 13.15 -13.40
C LEU A 333 -3.80 14.55 -13.08
N GLU A 334 -3.24 15.25 -14.07
CA GLU A 334 -2.69 16.60 -13.90
C GLU A 334 -3.76 17.60 -13.42
N ILE A 335 -4.98 17.53 -13.98
CA ILE A 335 -6.11 18.34 -13.54
C ILE A 335 -6.50 17.98 -12.10
N THR A 336 -6.58 16.69 -11.78
CA THR A 336 -6.97 16.22 -10.45
C THR A 336 -5.96 16.66 -9.39
N ILE A 337 -4.67 16.49 -9.64
CA ILE A 337 -3.60 16.91 -8.74
C ILE A 337 -3.66 18.42 -8.48
N SER A 338 -3.80 19.21 -9.54
CA SER A 338 -3.86 20.67 -9.42
C SER A 338 -5.05 21.12 -8.55
N ASN A 339 -6.23 20.53 -8.75
CA ASN A 339 -7.40 20.85 -7.95
C ASN A 339 -7.30 20.38 -6.50
N HIS A 340 -6.76 19.18 -6.26
CA HIS A 340 -6.56 18.68 -4.90
C HIS A 340 -5.50 19.50 -4.14
N ALA A 341 -4.42 19.88 -4.80
CA ALA A 341 -3.38 20.72 -4.20
C ALA A 341 -3.95 22.11 -3.84
N ASP A 342 -4.74 22.72 -4.72
CA ASP A 342 -5.39 24.01 -4.46
C ASP A 342 -6.40 23.93 -3.31
N ALA A 343 -7.25 22.92 -3.31
CA ALA A 343 -8.21 22.67 -2.23
C ALA A 343 -7.52 22.44 -0.87
N ALA A 344 -6.45 21.66 -0.84
CA ALA A 344 -5.67 21.41 0.37
C ALA A 344 -4.97 22.70 0.86
N PHE A 345 -4.42 23.49 -0.06
CA PHE A 345 -3.76 24.77 0.26
C PHE A 345 -4.77 25.79 0.81
N THR A 346 -5.91 25.97 0.17
CA THR A 346 -6.99 26.82 0.63
C THR A 346 -7.52 26.36 1.99
N GLY A 347 -7.72 25.04 2.17
CA GLY A 347 -8.12 24.45 3.44
C GLY A 347 -7.13 24.73 4.58
N MET A 348 -5.82 24.74 4.32
CA MET A 348 -4.81 25.14 5.32
C MET A 348 -4.99 26.62 5.72
N ILE A 349 -5.16 27.52 4.76
CA ILE A 349 -5.34 28.96 5.02
C ILE A 349 -6.55 29.18 5.91
N ASP A 350 -7.69 28.59 5.53
CA ASP A 350 -8.96 28.75 6.24
C ASP A 350 -8.90 28.20 7.67
N GLN A 351 -8.38 26.98 7.83
CA GLN A 351 -8.31 26.36 9.16
C GLN A 351 -7.33 27.11 10.09
N LEU A 352 -6.22 27.59 9.56
CA LEU A 352 -5.30 28.42 10.35
C LEU A 352 -5.90 29.78 10.71
N ALA A 353 -6.67 30.40 9.81
CA ALA A 353 -7.38 31.65 10.09
C ALA A 353 -8.41 31.44 11.22
N VAL A 354 -9.24 30.39 11.14
CA VAL A 354 -10.21 30.02 12.19
C VAL A 354 -9.50 29.79 13.53
N TYR A 355 -8.42 29.00 13.54
CA TYR A 355 -7.62 28.73 14.75
C TYR A 355 -7.09 30.05 15.39
N LYS A 356 -6.47 30.92 14.60
CA LYS A 356 -5.92 32.20 15.06
C LYS A 356 -7.04 33.14 15.56
N GLN A 357 -8.18 33.22 14.88
CA GLN A 357 -9.31 34.02 15.31
C GLN A 357 -9.87 33.56 16.66
N ILE A 358 -10.04 32.24 16.82
CA ILE A 358 -10.48 31.70 18.12
C ILE A 358 -9.47 31.99 19.20
N LYS A 359 -8.19 31.64 19.00
CA LYS A 359 -7.15 31.71 20.02
C LYS A 359 -6.82 33.14 20.43
N ASN A 360 -6.72 34.08 19.48
CA ASN A 360 -6.22 35.42 19.73
C ASN A 360 -7.32 36.48 19.97
N GLN A 361 -8.56 36.19 19.53
CA GLN A 361 -9.64 37.20 19.61
C GLN A 361 -10.84 36.70 20.41
N THR A 362 -11.43 35.57 20.03
CA THR A 362 -12.73 35.15 20.55
C THR A 362 -12.60 34.55 21.95
N LEU A 363 -11.65 33.65 22.16
CA LEU A 363 -11.46 32.94 23.42
C LEU A 363 -11.08 33.90 24.59
N PRO A 364 -10.13 34.86 24.42
CA PRO A 364 -9.81 35.81 25.50
C PRO A 364 -11.02 36.67 25.91
N LYS A 365 -11.82 37.12 24.96
CA LYS A 365 -13.06 37.89 25.24
C LYS A 365 -14.09 37.06 26.02
N ARG A 366 -14.25 35.79 25.64
CA ARG A 366 -15.17 34.87 26.33
C ARG A 366 -14.73 34.53 27.74
N VAL A 367 -13.43 34.32 27.94
CA VAL A 367 -12.86 34.09 29.30
C VAL A 367 -13.12 35.32 30.20
N LYS A 368 -12.84 36.54 29.69
CA LYS A 368 -13.15 37.76 30.45
C LYS A 368 -14.63 37.90 30.77
N TYR A 369 -15.54 37.60 29.82
CA TYR A 369 -16.97 37.61 30.05
C TYR A 369 -17.39 36.58 31.13
N GLN A 370 -16.84 35.36 31.09
CA GLN A 370 -17.09 34.36 32.13
C GLN A 370 -16.66 34.82 33.50
N GLN A 371 -15.46 35.44 33.64
CA GLN A 371 -14.98 35.99 34.92
C GLN A 371 -15.92 37.08 35.45
N SER A 372 -16.46 37.95 34.57
CA SER A 372 -17.45 38.95 34.99
C SER A 372 -18.77 38.30 35.44
N LEU A 373 -19.20 37.21 34.78
CA LEU A 373 -20.40 36.46 35.19
C LEU A 373 -20.18 35.71 36.52
N GLU A 374 -18.98 35.21 36.80
CA GLU A 374 -18.65 34.60 38.10
C GLU A 374 -18.74 35.63 39.23
N GLY A 375 -18.24 36.84 39.03
CA GLY A 375 -18.39 37.94 39.99
C GLY A 375 -19.87 38.28 40.23
N ALA A 376 -20.64 38.48 39.16
CA ALA A 376 -22.08 38.79 39.25
C ALA A 376 -22.89 37.67 39.88
N TYR A 377 -22.53 36.40 39.66
CA TYR A 377 -23.17 35.26 40.35
C TYR A 377 -22.93 35.29 41.87
N ASN A 378 -21.68 35.52 42.27
CA ASN A 378 -21.32 35.61 43.66
C ASN A 378 -22.02 36.81 44.41
N GLU A 379 -22.38 37.88 43.70
CA GLU A 379 -23.14 39.02 44.18
C GLU A 379 -24.65 38.80 44.10
N GLY A 380 -25.13 37.64 43.60
CA GLY A 380 -26.55 37.35 43.40
C GLY A 380 -27.20 38.07 42.20
N LEU A 381 -26.40 38.71 41.34
CA LEU A 381 -26.86 39.50 40.19
C LEU A 381 -27.01 38.69 38.92
N SER A 382 -26.57 37.43 38.90
CA SER A 382 -26.67 36.52 37.74
C SER A 382 -27.10 35.12 38.15
N SER A 383 -27.76 34.38 37.25
CA SER A 383 -28.13 32.99 37.48
C SER A 383 -26.98 32.02 37.21
N PHE A 384 -26.98 30.87 37.95
CA PHE A 384 -26.03 29.77 37.74
C PHE A 384 -26.09 29.23 36.29
N GLU A 385 -27.29 29.18 35.70
CA GLU A 385 -27.48 28.74 34.31
C GLU A 385 -26.63 29.55 33.31
N ARG A 386 -26.60 30.89 33.45
CA ARG A 386 -25.78 31.75 32.58
C ARG A 386 -24.30 31.50 32.72
N LEU A 387 -23.85 31.20 33.91
CA LEU A 387 -22.45 30.83 34.20
C LEU A 387 -22.09 29.52 33.48
N ILE A 388 -22.93 28.49 33.62
CA ILE A 388 -22.72 27.19 32.91
C ILE A 388 -22.74 27.37 31.41
N GLN A 389 -23.69 28.13 30.86
CA GLN A 389 -23.72 28.42 29.44
C GLN A 389 -22.44 29.09 28.91
N ALA A 390 -21.89 30.07 29.69
CA ALA A 390 -20.64 30.72 29.32
C ALA A 390 -19.46 29.75 29.34
N ARG A 391 -19.36 28.86 30.33
CA ARG A 391 -18.35 27.79 30.44
C ARG A 391 -18.42 26.82 29.25
N ASN A 392 -19.62 26.37 28.91
CA ASN A 392 -19.86 25.47 27.79
C ASN A 392 -19.49 26.10 26.45
N GLN A 393 -19.70 27.41 26.27
CA GLN A 393 -19.27 28.15 25.09
C GLN A 393 -17.72 28.19 24.98
N ILE A 394 -17.02 28.39 26.08
CA ILE A 394 -15.55 28.37 26.13
C ILE A 394 -15.03 26.96 25.77
N LEU A 395 -15.63 25.90 26.34
CA LEU A 395 -15.29 24.52 26.02
C LEU A 395 -15.46 24.26 24.52
N LYS A 396 -16.60 24.63 23.92
CA LYS A 396 -16.84 24.50 22.48
C LYS A 396 -15.80 25.23 21.64
N LEU A 397 -15.38 26.44 22.05
CA LEU A 397 -14.33 27.18 21.34
C LEU A 397 -12.94 26.54 21.47
N LYS A 398 -12.56 26.02 22.64
CA LYS A 398 -11.31 25.28 22.83
C LYS A 398 -11.28 24.03 21.95
N LEU A 399 -12.36 23.25 21.93
CA LEU A 399 -12.48 22.05 21.10
C LEU A 399 -12.43 22.39 19.61
N LYS A 400 -13.11 23.49 19.19
CA LYS A 400 -13.08 23.97 17.78
C LYS A 400 -11.68 24.42 17.36
N ALA A 401 -10.94 25.10 18.24
CA ALA A 401 -9.57 25.49 17.98
C ALA A 401 -8.65 24.26 17.79
N SER A 402 -8.76 23.24 18.65
CA SER A 402 -8.03 21.97 18.50
C SER A 402 -8.38 21.25 17.22
N GLU A 403 -9.66 21.22 16.85
CA GLU A 403 -10.13 20.63 15.59
C GLU A 403 -9.56 21.36 14.37
N SER A 404 -9.65 22.71 14.35
CA SER A 404 -9.12 23.50 13.23
C SER A 404 -7.62 23.34 13.08
N LEU A 405 -6.86 23.25 14.18
CA LEU A 405 -5.43 22.99 14.12
C LEU A 405 -5.12 21.59 13.57
N THR A 406 -5.89 20.58 13.97
CA THR A 406 -5.77 19.21 13.45
C THR A 406 -6.06 19.16 11.95
N LEU A 407 -7.14 19.81 11.50
CA LEU A 407 -7.50 19.88 10.07
C LEU A 407 -6.47 20.65 9.25
N PHE A 408 -5.87 21.71 9.80
CA PHE A 408 -4.74 22.40 9.17
C PHE A 408 -3.59 21.43 8.86
N HIS A 409 -3.19 20.59 9.82
CA HIS A 409 -2.10 19.63 9.61
C HIS A 409 -2.48 18.51 8.65
N ILE A 410 -3.73 18.04 8.65
CA ILE A 410 -4.24 17.07 7.68
C ILE A 410 -4.16 17.64 6.26
N ASN A 411 -4.66 18.86 6.05
CA ASN A 411 -4.58 19.55 4.76
C ASN A 411 -3.12 19.77 4.33
N ARG A 412 -2.21 20.04 5.28
CA ARG A 412 -0.77 20.18 5.00
C ARG A 412 -0.17 18.88 4.49
N ILE A 413 -0.50 17.74 5.11
CA ILE A 413 -0.05 16.42 4.67
C ILE A 413 -0.56 16.15 3.26
N GLN A 414 -1.85 16.40 3.03
CA GLN A 414 -2.47 16.25 1.71
C GLN A 414 -1.79 17.13 0.66
N TYR A 415 -1.57 18.41 0.97
CA TYR A 415 -0.84 19.33 0.08
C TYR A 415 0.58 18.83 -0.24
N GLN A 416 1.32 18.33 0.76
CA GLN A 416 2.64 17.76 0.55
C GLN A 416 2.60 16.49 -0.32
N SER A 417 1.58 15.65 -0.15
CA SER A 417 1.35 14.48 -0.99
C SER A 417 1.07 14.88 -2.44
N GLU A 418 0.15 15.83 -2.66
CA GLU A 418 -0.22 16.29 -4.00
C GLU A 418 0.91 17.05 -4.70
N THR A 419 1.76 17.76 -3.98
CA THR A 419 2.92 18.46 -4.56
C THR A 419 4.16 17.59 -4.74
N GLY A 420 4.10 16.31 -4.33
CA GLY A 420 5.24 15.37 -4.42
C GLY A 420 6.34 15.63 -3.38
N LYS A 421 6.00 16.25 -2.24
CA LYS A 421 6.94 16.67 -1.18
C LYS A 421 6.72 15.97 0.15
N LEU A 422 6.01 14.84 0.13
CA LEU A 422 5.90 14.03 1.33
C LEU A 422 7.30 13.59 1.79
N PRO A 423 7.61 13.57 3.10
CA PRO A 423 8.95 13.24 3.60
C PRO A 423 9.23 11.73 3.49
N ILE A 424 9.36 11.24 2.25
CA ILE A 424 9.66 9.85 1.93
C ILE A 424 11.01 9.82 1.21
N SER A 425 11.98 9.09 1.75
CA SER A 425 13.23 8.79 1.05
C SER A 425 13.10 7.46 0.33
N TYR A 426 13.00 7.52 -0.98
CA TYR A 426 12.97 6.31 -1.82
C TYR A 426 14.36 5.67 -2.01
N ASP A 427 15.43 6.38 -1.64
CA ASP A 427 16.82 5.87 -1.69
C ASP A 427 17.07 4.78 -0.64
N SER A 428 16.24 4.75 0.41
CA SER A 428 16.31 3.73 1.46
C SER A 428 15.75 2.36 1.06
N PHE A 429 15.08 2.26 -0.09
CA PHE A 429 14.69 0.94 -0.59
C PHE A 429 15.94 0.13 -0.90
N PRO A 430 16.06 -1.13 -0.42
CA PRO A 430 17.12 -2.03 -0.81
C PRO A 430 16.90 -2.46 -2.27
N LEU A 431 17.05 -1.51 -3.17
CA LEU A 431 17.16 -1.78 -4.58
C LEU A 431 18.56 -2.40 -4.78
N GLN A 432 18.69 -3.69 -4.48
CA GLN A 432 19.87 -4.42 -4.92
C GLN A 432 20.03 -4.10 -6.40
N THR A 433 21.13 -3.43 -6.70
CA THR A 433 21.53 -3.04 -8.06
C THR A 433 21.46 -4.27 -8.93
N ILE A 434 20.41 -4.31 -9.75
CA ILE A 434 20.28 -5.31 -10.80
C ILE A 434 21.26 -4.84 -11.88
N ASN A 435 22.52 -5.32 -11.80
CA ASN A 435 23.53 -5.20 -12.84
C ASN A 435 23.19 -6.10 -14.03
#